data_3f5a27290c9e67dca44e33120afea5b0
#
_entry.id   3f5a27290c9e67dca44e33120afea5b0
#
_cell.length_a   1.000
_cell.length_b   1.000
_cell.length_c   1.000
_cell.angle_alpha   90.00
_cell.angle_beta   90.00
_cell.angle_gamma   90.00
#
_symmetry.space_group_name_H-M   'P 1'
#
loop_
_entity.id
_entity.type
_entity.pdbx_description
1 polymer ?
#
loop_
_entity_poly.entity_id
_entity_poly.type
_entity_poly.pdbx_seq_one_letter_code
_entity_poly.pdbx_strand_id
1 'polypeptide(L)'
;GILLLDERIAQTNLTLNLLRSNLEKVRALQRNGVAMQSDADVLEAELLSVGQQLIQFESSCDSYRRMLGIFIGQKVGDRKLQRPSAVQPLSGESARPELAMFAAKIDRLTAQEKMVKSSSMPRLGFFAQGYYGYPGLDYMQGMMNSDWSWNAMLGVKLSWNFGAYYTQKNNLDKLRTSRQQVEVQRDVFLFNMNLQAAQENGDIARLRKAIADDDRIVALRRSVREAAESKLRNGIIDTHDLLSKITDESTASMARSMREIELLKAIYEYKHTINR
;
A
#
# COMPACT_ATOMS: atom_id res chain seq x y z
N GLY A 1 6.12 10.45 2.09
CA GLY A 1 7.13 11.44 1.65
C GLY A 1 6.65 12.85 1.87
N ILE A 2 5.65 13.34 1.10
CA ILE A 2 5.23 14.77 1.11
C ILE A 2 4.77 15.22 2.51
N LEU A 3 3.85 14.52 3.16
CA LEU A 3 3.36 14.88 4.51
C LEU A 3 4.49 14.97 5.56
N LEU A 4 5.50 14.10 5.45
CA LEU A 4 6.67 14.15 6.33
C LEU A 4 7.52 15.39 6.07
N LEU A 5 7.71 15.74 4.80
CA LEU A 5 8.48 16.93 4.42
C LEU A 5 7.74 18.21 4.78
N ASP A 6 6.42 18.28 4.56
CA ASP A 6 5.60 19.42 5.01
C ASP A 6 5.74 19.64 6.53
N GLU A 7 5.78 18.57 7.34
CA GLU A 7 5.98 18.66 8.78
C GLU A 7 7.41 19.11 9.14
N ARG A 8 8.44 18.55 8.46
CA ARG A 8 9.83 18.97 8.67
C ARG A 8 10.03 20.45 8.32
N ILE A 9 9.44 20.91 7.22
CA ILE A 9 9.46 22.34 6.83
C ILE A 9 8.82 23.19 7.93
N ALA A 10 7.67 22.78 8.45
CA ALA A 10 6.99 23.52 9.52
C ALA A 10 7.84 23.60 10.79
N GLN A 11 8.44 22.49 11.26
CA GLN A 11 9.30 22.45 12.44
C GLN A 11 10.59 23.24 12.23
N THR A 12 11.21 23.14 11.05
CA THR A 12 12.42 23.91 10.71
C THR A 12 12.14 25.42 10.73
N ASN A 13 11.00 25.87 10.20
CA ASN A 13 10.58 27.27 10.27
C ASN A 13 10.38 27.76 11.71
N LEU A 14 9.81 26.93 12.60
CA LEU A 14 9.70 27.27 14.03
C LEU A 14 11.09 27.42 14.67
N THR A 15 12.03 26.52 14.36
CA THR A 15 13.42 26.61 14.82
C THR A 15 14.11 27.86 14.31
N LEU A 16 13.96 28.21 13.03
CA LEU A 16 14.52 29.45 12.46
C LEU A 16 13.99 30.70 13.17
N ASN A 17 12.68 30.76 13.44
CA ASN A 17 12.08 31.88 14.15
C ASN A 17 12.62 31.99 15.58
N LEU A 18 12.81 30.87 16.26
CA LEU A 18 13.40 30.81 17.60
C LEU A 18 14.84 31.26 17.59
N LEU A 19 15.67 30.81 16.64
CA LEU A 19 17.06 31.23 16.48
C LEU A 19 17.17 32.74 16.17
N ARG A 20 16.32 33.27 15.27
CA ARG A 20 16.27 34.70 14.98
C ARG A 20 15.98 35.55 16.22
N SER A 21 14.94 35.14 16.98
CA SER A 21 14.59 35.84 18.23
C SER A 21 15.73 35.83 19.25
N ASN A 22 16.44 34.71 19.38
CA ASN A 22 17.57 34.62 20.31
C ASN A 22 18.78 35.38 19.80
N LEU A 23 19.05 35.41 18.48
CA LEU A 23 20.10 36.24 17.87
C LEU A 23 19.87 37.74 18.14
N GLU A 24 18.63 38.21 18.01
CA GLU A 24 18.29 39.60 18.35
C GLU A 24 18.57 39.95 19.82
N LYS A 25 18.21 39.01 20.76
CA LYS A 25 18.50 39.16 22.18
C LYS A 25 20.00 39.22 22.47
N VAL A 26 20.78 38.30 21.85
CA VAL A 26 22.24 38.25 22.02
C VAL A 26 22.90 39.51 21.46
N ARG A 27 22.48 40.00 20.28
CA ARG A 27 22.96 41.27 19.71
C ARG A 27 22.62 42.45 20.60
N ALA A 28 21.48 42.47 21.31
CA ALA A 28 21.16 43.48 22.30
C ALA A 28 22.09 43.41 23.51
N LEU A 29 22.37 42.22 24.07
CA LEU A 29 23.33 41.99 25.15
C LEU A 29 24.76 42.41 24.74
N GLN A 30 25.17 42.13 23.50
CA GLN A 30 26.46 42.54 22.96
C GLN A 30 26.60 44.08 22.92
N ARG A 31 25.57 44.79 22.46
CA ARG A 31 25.55 46.26 22.46
C ARG A 31 25.70 46.84 23.88
N ASN A 32 25.26 46.13 24.90
CA ASN A 32 25.37 46.50 26.28
C ASN A 32 26.67 45.99 26.92
N GLY A 33 27.58 45.34 26.18
CA GLY A 33 28.86 44.84 26.65
C GLY A 33 28.78 43.57 27.50
N VAL A 34 27.63 42.88 27.49
CA VAL A 34 27.38 41.65 28.27
C VAL A 34 27.71 40.38 27.47
N ALA A 35 27.52 40.38 26.16
CA ALA A 35 27.83 39.25 25.28
C ALA A 35 28.96 39.61 24.30
N MET A 36 29.69 38.60 23.83
CA MET A 36 30.78 38.77 22.84
C MET A 36 30.23 38.70 21.42
N GLN A 37 31.02 39.19 20.44
CA GLN A 37 30.71 39.05 19.01
C GLN A 37 30.57 37.55 18.63
N SER A 38 31.45 36.68 19.13
CA SER A 38 31.42 35.24 18.92
C SER A 38 30.10 34.61 19.28
N ASP A 39 29.39 35.11 20.28
CA ASP A 39 28.08 34.61 20.68
C ASP A 39 27.01 34.83 19.62
N ALA A 40 27.05 36.01 18.99
CA ALA A 40 26.16 36.30 17.85
C ALA A 40 26.54 35.49 16.61
N ASP A 41 27.84 35.35 16.33
CA ASP A 41 28.36 34.62 15.16
C ASP A 41 27.97 33.13 15.22
N VAL A 42 27.98 32.49 16.41
CA VAL A 42 27.54 31.12 16.59
C VAL A 42 26.05 30.94 16.23
N LEU A 43 25.18 31.85 16.70
CA LEU A 43 23.75 31.79 16.36
C LEU A 43 23.46 32.09 14.90
N GLU A 44 24.24 33.00 14.29
CA GLU A 44 24.12 33.34 12.88
C GLU A 44 24.56 32.17 11.99
N ALA A 45 25.66 31.48 12.33
CA ALA A 45 26.11 30.29 11.65
C ALA A 45 25.05 29.15 11.72
N GLU A 46 24.47 28.93 12.89
CA GLU A 46 23.41 27.94 13.05
C GLU A 46 22.14 28.31 12.27
N LEU A 47 21.77 29.60 12.26
CA LEU A 47 20.63 30.08 11.47
C LEU A 47 20.81 29.81 9.99
N LEU A 48 22.01 30.01 9.45
CA LEU A 48 22.36 29.70 8.07
C LEU A 48 22.33 28.19 7.82
N SER A 49 22.85 27.38 8.73
CA SER A 49 22.85 25.92 8.64
C SER A 49 21.42 25.35 8.58
N VAL A 50 20.56 25.78 9.51
CA VAL A 50 19.13 25.39 9.53
C VAL A 50 18.39 25.92 8.30
N GLY A 51 18.77 27.11 7.79
CA GLY A 51 18.25 27.66 6.53
C GLY A 51 18.58 26.79 5.33
N GLN A 52 19.79 26.24 5.25
CA GLN A 52 20.17 25.27 4.19
C GLN A 52 19.35 23.99 4.29
N GLN A 53 19.08 23.49 5.49
CA GLN A 53 18.21 22.32 5.69
C GLN A 53 16.78 22.60 5.19
N LEU A 54 16.25 23.81 5.45
CA LEU A 54 14.94 24.20 4.93
C LEU A 54 14.88 24.13 3.41
N ILE A 55 15.86 24.73 2.72
CA ILE A 55 15.96 24.69 1.25
C ILE A 55 15.99 23.26 0.74
N GLN A 56 16.73 22.36 1.40
CA GLN A 56 16.79 20.95 1.03
C GLN A 56 15.43 20.27 1.19
N PHE A 57 14.69 20.53 2.28
CA PHE A 57 13.37 19.94 2.50
C PHE A 57 12.34 20.46 1.50
N GLU A 58 12.34 21.76 1.20
CA GLU A 58 11.48 22.39 0.19
C GLU A 58 11.73 21.79 -1.20
N SER A 59 12.99 21.71 -1.63
CA SER A 59 13.35 21.10 -2.91
C SER A 59 12.94 19.62 -3.01
N SER A 60 13.10 18.88 -1.92
CA SER A 60 12.67 17.48 -1.84
C SER A 60 11.14 17.35 -1.90
N CYS A 61 10.41 18.24 -1.21
CA CYS A 61 8.96 18.29 -1.23
C CYS A 61 8.42 18.56 -2.64
N ASP A 62 9.00 19.52 -3.35
CA ASP A 62 8.66 19.84 -4.73
C ASP A 62 8.91 18.66 -5.68
N SER A 63 10.00 17.94 -5.47
CA SER A 63 10.31 16.74 -6.24
C SER A 63 9.27 15.64 -6.03
N TYR A 64 8.91 15.37 -4.78
CA TYR A 64 7.85 14.38 -4.47
C TYR A 64 6.47 14.82 -4.98
N ARG A 65 6.15 16.11 -4.95
CA ARG A 65 4.91 16.65 -5.52
C ARG A 65 4.85 16.47 -7.04
N ARG A 66 5.98 16.70 -7.74
CA ARG A 66 6.08 16.42 -9.19
C ARG A 66 5.94 14.93 -9.49
N MET A 67 6.60 14.06 -8.72
CA MET A 67 6.46 12.61 -8.87
C MET A 67 5.00 12.16 -8.68
N LEU A 68 4.33 12.65 -7.62
CA LEU A 68 2.92 12.37 -7.40
C LEU A 68 2.06 12.85 -8.57
N GLY A 69 2.34 14.05 -9.09
CA GLY A 69 1.65 14.61 -10.27
C GLY A 69 1.75 13.70 -11.50
N ILE A 70 2.93 13.10 -11.73
CA ILE A 70 3.13 12.13 -12.82
C ILE A 70 2.28 10.88 -12.57
N PHE A 71 2.26 10.35 -11.34
CA PHE A 71 1.48 9.16 -11.00
C PHE A 71 -0.02 9.34 -11.20
N ILE A 72 -0.56 10.50 -10.82
CA ILE A 72 -2.02 10.76 -10.90
C ILE A 72 -2.44 11.44 -12.21
N GLY A 73 -1.49 11.77 -13.10
CA GLY A 73 -1.75 12.48 -14.35
C GLY A 73 -2.24 13.93 -14.19
N GLN A 74 -2.02 14.55 -13.01
CA GLN A 74 -2.46 15.91 -12.70
C GLN A 74 -1.37 16.68 -11.96
N LYS A 75 -1.27 18.01 -12.17
CA LYS A 75 -0.37 18.85 -11.39
C LYS A 75 -0.90 19.01 -9.96
N VAL A 76 -0.11 18.56 -8.98
CA VAL A 76 -0.48 18.69 -7.55
C VAL A 76 -0.31 20.15 -7.10
N GLY A 77 0.69 20.86 -7.63
CA GLY A 77 1.00 22.26 -7.23
C GLY A 77 1.26 22.38 -5.72
N ASP A 78 0.98 23.57 -5.16
CA ASP A 78 1.15 23.87 -3.74
C ASP A 78 -0.06 23.46 -2.87
N ARG A 79 -0.94 22.62 -3.39
CA ARG A 79 -2.13 22.17 -2.63
C ARG A 79 -1.69 21.45 -1.36
N LYS A 80 -2.24 21.89 -0.24
CA LYS A 80 -2.04 21.20 1.05
C LYS A 80 -2.75 19.84 1.01
N LEU A 81 -1.95 18.78 1.14
CA LEU A 81 -2.49 17.44 1.21
C LEU A 81 -3.18 17.21 2.56
N GLN A 82 -4.38 16.63 2.52
CA GLN A 82 -5.06 16.23 3.76
C GLN A 82 -4.34 15.05 4.41
N ARG A 83 -4.15 15.13 5.73
CA ARG A 83 -3.70 13.98 6.50
C ARG A 83 -4.80 12.93 6.49
N PRO A 84 -4.46 11.68 6.17
CA PRO A 84 -5.43 10.60 6.25
C PRO A 84 -5.84 10.33 7.70
N SER A 85 -7.03 9.72 7.87
CA SER A 85 -7.52 9.34 9.19
C SER A 85 -6.64 8.28 9.85
N ALA A 86 -6.25 8.50 11.09
CA ALA A 86 -5.50 7.55 11.92
C ALA A 86 -6.37 6.44 12.54
N VAL A 87 -7.61 6.27 12.05
CA VAL A 87 -8.52 5.23 12.55
C VAL A 87 -8.05 3.87 12.03
N GLN A 88 -7.64 3.02 12.97
CA GLN A 88 -7.32 1.62 12.68
C GLN A 88 -8.63 0.86 12.48
N PRO A 89 -8.76 0.08 11.40
CA PRO A 89 -9.93 -0.77 11.24
C PRO A 89 -9.97 -1.84 12.33
N LEU A 90 -11.18 -2.18 12.78
CA LEU A 90 -11.39 -3.32 13.68
C LEU A 90 -10.93 -4.60 12.97
N SER A 91 -10.34 -5.52 13.73
CA SER A 91 -10.01 -6.84 13.23
C SER A 91 -11.27 -7.54 12.72
N GLY A 92 -11.26 -8.00 11.50
CA GLY A 92 -12.37 -8.69 10.86
C GLY A 92 -11.88 -9.58 9.73
N GLU A 93 -12.79 -10.36 9.14
CA GLU A 93 -12.45 -11.19 7.99
C GLU A 93 -11.86 -10.33 6.86
N SER A 94 -10.79 -10.85 6.28
CA SER A 94 -10.12 -10.17 5.17
C SER A 94 -11.00 -10.18 3.93
N ALA A 95 -11.16 -9.00 3.30
CA ALA A 95 -11.86 -8.84 2.03
C ALA A 95 -10.90 -8.90 0.82
N ARG A 96 -9.78 -9.59 0.96
CA ARG A 96 -8.76 -9.70 -0.08
C ARG A 96 -9.31 -10.36 -1.35
N PRO A 97 -9.16 -9.75 -2.53
CA PRO A 97 -9.65 -10.30 -3.80
C PRO A 97 -8.98 -11.65 -4.16
N GLU A 98 -7.77 -11.91 -3.62
CA GLU A 98 -7.08 -13.18 -3.80
C GLU A 98 -7.88 -14.37 -3.24
N LEU A 99 -8.68 -14.16 -2.18
CA LEU A 99 -9.55 -15.21 -1.62
C LEU A 99 -10.66 -15.60 -2.61
N ALA A 100 -11.26 -14.61 -3.29
CA ALA A 100 -12.22 -14.85 -4.36
C ALA A 100 -11.59 -15.57 -5.55
N MET A 101 -10.32 -15.24 -5.88
CA MET A 101 -9.56 -15.93 -6.92
C MET A 101 -9.34 -17.42 -6.57
N PHE A 102 -8.99 -17.75 -5.31
CA PHE A 102 -8.87 -19.14 -4.88
C PHE A 102 -10.20 -19.88 -4.94
N ALA A 103 -11.31 -19.26 -4.52
CA ALA A 103 -12.65 -19.83 -4.64
C ALA A 103 -12.99 -20.12 -6.10
N ALA A 104 -12.78 -19.16 -7.01
CA ALA A 104 -13.02 -19.36 -8.45
C ALA A 104 -12.15 -20.48 -9.07
N LYS A 105 -10.90 -20.64 -8.60
CA LYS A 105 -10.05 -21.77 -9.03
C LYS A 105 -10.63 -23.11 -8.59
N ILE A 106 -11.13 -23.21 -7.36
CA ILE A 106 -11.77 -24.43 -6.84
C ILE A 106 -13.06 -24.74 -7.63
N ASP A 107 -13.89 -23.74 -7.90
CA ASP A 107 -15.11 -23.89 -8.70
C ASP A 107 -14.81 -24.38 -10.12
N ARG A 108 -13.75 -23.83 -10.75
CA ARG A 108 -13.28 -24.29 -12.06
C ARG A 108 -12.88 -25.77 -12.02
N LEU A 109 -12.12 -26.20 -11.00
CA LEU A 109 -11.72 -27.61 -10.86
C LEU A 109 -12.93 -28.52 -10.63
N THR A 110 -13.92 -28.05 -9.85
CA THR A 110 -15.19 -28.77 -9.66
C THR A 110 -15.98 -28.91 -10.96
N ALA A 111 -16.00 -27.88 -11.81
CA ALA A 111 -16.61 -27.96 -13.14
C ALA A 111 -15.86 -28.94 -14.06
N GLN A 112 -14.52 -28.95 -13.99
CA GLN A 112 -13.69 -29.91 -14.73
C GLN A 112 -13.94 -31.37 -14.26
N GLU A 113 -14.13 -31.61 -12.95
CA GLU A 113 -14.53 -32.93 -12.47
C GLU A 113 -15.86 -33.41 -13.06
N LYS A 114 -16.87 -32.53 -13.13
CA LYS A 114 -18.17 -32.83 -13.78
C LYS A 114 -17.97 -33.12 -15.27
N MET A 115 -17.09 -32.40 -15.95
CA MET A 115 -16.79 -32.59 -17.35
C MET A 115 -16.12 -33.94 -17.62
N VAL A 116 -15.15 -34.35 -16.76
CA VAL A 116 -14.53 -35.69 -16.85
C VAL A 116 -15.55 -36.78 -16.61
N LYS A 117 -16.45 -36.65 -15.61
CA LYS A 117 -17.52 -37.60 -15.38
C LYS A 117 -18.50 -37.70 -16.56
N SER A 118 -18.86 -36.56 -17.17
CA SER A 118 -19.78 -36.54 -18.31
C SER A 118 -19.17 -37.09 -19.59
N SER A 119 -17.84 -37.07 -19.74
CA SER A 119 -17.15 -37.57 -20.93
C SER A 119 -17.27 -39.10 -21.12
N SER A 120 -17.50 -39.82 -20.03
CA SER A 120 -17.75 -41.29 -20.04
C SER A 120 -19.23 -41.66 -20.13
N MET A 121 -20.15 -40.68 -20.15
CA MET A 121 -21.59 -40.94 -20.29
C MET A 121 -21.98 -41.06 -21.77
N PRO A 122 -23.02 -41.90 -22.09
CA PRO A 122 -23.58 -41.95 -23.42
C PRO A 122 -24.18 -40.58 -23.80
N ARG A 123 -23.97 -40.16 -25.03
CA ARG A 123 -24.50 -38.91 -25.60
C ARG A 123 -25.55 -39.26 -26.63
N LEU A 124 -26.75 -38.72 -26.46
CA LEU A 124 -27.84 -38.80 -27.42
C LEU A 124 -27.90 -37.44 -28.14
N GLY A 125 -27.84 -37.50 -29.47
CA GLY A 125 -27.93 -36.30 -30.33
C GLY A 125 -29.01 -36.49 -31.38
N PHE A 126 -29.76 -35.47 -31.68
CA PHE A 126 -30.63 -35.40 -32.83
C PHE A 126 -29.88 -34.72 -33.97
N PHE A 127 -30.02 -35.25 -35.18
CA PHE A 127 -29.48 -34.59 -36.34
C PHE A 127 -30.53 -34.45 -37.42
N ALA A 128 -30.45 -33.35 -38.16
CA ALA A 128 -31.21 -33.09 -39.35
C ALA A 128 -30.24 -32.64 -40.43
N GLN A 129 -30.31 -33.27 -41.59
CA GLN A 129 -29.50 -32.89 -42.72
C GLN A 129 -30.41 -32.75 -43.94
N GLY A 130 -30.30 -31.65 -44.64
CA GLY A 130 -30.99 -31.44 -45.92
C GLY A 130 -30.00 -30.93 -46.97
N TYR A 131 -30.08 -31.45 -48.16
CA TYR A 131 -29.33 -30.94 -49.30
C TYR A 131 -30.11 -31.09 -50.61
N TYR A 132 -29.80 -30.21 -51.54
CA TYR A 132 -30.29 -30.30 -52.93
C TYR A 132 -29.11 -30.70 -53.79
N GLY A 133 -29.23 -31.85 -54.47
CA GLY A 133 -28.11 -32.38 -55.27
C GLY A 133 -28.39 -33.69 -55.96
N TYR A 134 -27.39 -34.17 -56.67
CA TYR A 134 -27.32 -35.42 -57.35
C TYR A 134 -26.05 -36.18 -56.94
N PRO A 135 -26.07 -37.49 -56.69
CA PRO A 135 -27.25 -38.38 -56.55
C PRO A 135 -28.01 -38.07 -55.23
N GLY A 136 -29.34 -38.36 -55.23
CA GLY A 136 -30.17 -38.29 -54.05
C GLY A 136 -29.88 -39.37 -53.02
N LEU A 137 -30.61 -39.36 -51.87
CA LEU A 137 -30.51 -40.39 -50.83
C LEU A 137 -30.98 -41.78 -51.34
N ASP A 138 -31.81 -41.78 -52.36
CA ASP A 138 -32.18 -43.01 -53.06
C ASP A 138 -31.15 -43.33 -54.13
N TYR A 139 -30.08 -44.03 -53.70
CA TYR A 139 -28.92 -44.32 -54.58
C TYR A 139 -29.25 -45.12 -55.81
N MET A 140 -30.26 -46.03 -55.71
CA MET A 140 -30.63 -46.90 -56.86
C MET A 140 -31.43 -46.16 -57.97
N GLN A 141 -32.36 -45.28 -57.56
CA GLN A 141 -33.09 -44.44 -58.56
C GLN A 141 -32.23 -43.30 -59.06
N GLY A 142 -31.35 -42.72 -58.16
CA GLY A 142 -30.47 -41.65 -58.61
C GLY A 142 -29.40 -42.06 -59.60
N MET A 143 -28.96 -43.30 -59.66
CA MET A 143 -28.04 -43.81 -60.67
C MET A 143 -28.71 -43.97 -62.04
N MET A 144 -30.04 -44.17 -62.10
CA MET A 144 -30.79 -44.36 -63.38
C MET A 144 -31.28 -43.03 -63.97
N ASN A 145 -31.60 -42.05 -63.13
CA ASN A 145 -32.04 -40.73 -63.60
C ASN A 145 -31.06 -39.67 -63.03
N SER A 146 -30.45 -38.87 -63.89
CA SER A 146 -29.51 -37.80 -63.50
C SER A 146 -30.22 -36.52 -63.00
N ASP A 147 -31.33 -36.69 -62.27
CA ASP A 147 -32.16 -35.58 -61.85
C ASP A 147 -31.71 -35.06 -60.45
N TRP A 148 -31.62 -33.74 -60.34
CA TRP A 148 -31.35 -33.07 -59.04
C TRP A 148 -32.60 -33.12 -58.15
N SER A 149 -32.45 -33.60 -56.92
CA SER A 149 -33.54 -33.76 -55.97
C SER A 149 -33.26 -33.13 -54.60
N TRP A 150 -34.36 -32.80 -53.91
CA TRP A 150 -34.30 -32.39 -52.51
C TRP A 150 -34.23 -33.65 -51.65
N ASN A 151 -33.25 -33.70 -50.78
CA ASN A 151 -33.01 -34.81 -49.86
C ASN A 151 -33.02 -34.31 -48.45
N ALA A 152 -33.72 -35.02 -47.55
CA ALA A 152 -33.77 -34.71 -46.14
C ALA A 152 -33.59 -36.00 -45.32
N MET A 153 -32.77 -35.92 -44.27
CA MET A 153 -32.57 -37.02 -43.32
C MET A 153 -32.72 -36.48 -41.90
N LEU A 154 -33.53 -37.14 -41.13
CA LEU A 154 -33.70 -36.91 -39.73
C LEU A 154 -33.30 -38.17 -38.97
N GLY A 155 -32.57 -38.04 -37.86
CA GLY A 155 -32.17 -39.23 -37.11
C GLY A 155 -31.71 -38.91 -35.70
N VAL A 156 -31.48 -40.00 -34.98
CA VAL A 156 -30.96 -40.00 -33.59
C VAL A 156 -29.61 -40.68 -33.63
N LYS A 157 -28.62 -40.04 -33.05
CA LYS A 157 -27.26 -40.55 -32.95
C LYS A 157 -26.94 -40.82 -31.49
N LEU A 158 -26.67 -42.07 -31.12
CA LEU A 158 -26.11 -42.45 -29.82
C LEU A 158 -24.59 -42.60 -29.99
N SER A 159 -23.82 -41.84 -29.18
CA SER A 159 -22.37 -42.00 -29.13
C SER A 159 -21.92 -42.26 -27.69
N TRP A 160 -21.10 -43.27 -27.51
CA TRP A 160 -20.58 -43.67 -26.18
C TRP A 160 -19.08 -43.97 -26.29
N ASN A 161 -18.30 -43.26 -25.46
CA ASN A 161 -16.85 -43.43 -25.41
C ASN A 161 -16.45 -44.33 -24.23
N PHE A 162 -16.40 -45.63 -24.45
CA PHE A 162 -15.99 -46.59 -23.45
C PHE A 162 -14.54 -46.45 -23.01
N GLY A 163 -13.66 -45.96 -23.89
CA GLY A 163 -12.22 -45.69 -23.58
C GLY A 163 -12.03 -44.68 -22.48
N ALA A 164 -12.97 -43.74 -22.32
CA ALA A 164 -12.91 -42.72 -21.28
C ALA A 164 -12.92 -43.33 -19.84
N TYR A 165 -13.53 -44.48 -19.62
CA TYR A 165 -13.56 -45.15 -18.32
C TYR A 165 -12.16 -45.55 -17.83
N TYR A 166 -11.27 -45.98 -18.70
CA TYR A 166 -9.92 -46.43 -18.31
C TYR A 166 -9.08 -45.29 -17.71
N THR A 167 -9.29 -44.06 -18.18
CA THR A 167 -8.51 -42.90 -17.73
C THR A 167 -9.26 -42.02 -16.72
N GLN A 168 -10.56 -42.23 -16.56
CA GLN A 168 -11.45 -41.39 -15.73
C GLN A 168 -10.96 -41.27 -14.30
N LYS A 169 -10.65 -42.40 -13.64
CA LYS A 169 -10.16 -42.41 -12.27
C LYS A 169 -8.90 -41.57 -12.10
N ASN A 170 -7.90 -41.83 -12.95
CA ASN A 170 -6.63 -41.08 -12.90
C ASN A 170 -6.85 -39.59 -13.15
N ASN A 171 -7.74 -39.21 -14.09
CA ASN A 171 -8.04 -37.79 -14.37
C ASN A 171 -8.77 -37.14 -13.18
N LEU A 172 -9.70 -37.84 -12.51
CA LEU A 172 -10.35 -37.36 -11.31
C LEU A 172 -9.37 -37.20 -10.16
N ASP A 173 -8.45 -38.15 -9.96
CA ASP A 173 -7.45 -38.08 -8.90
C ASP A 173 -6.45 -36.91 -9.14
N LYS A 174 -6.07 -36.65 -10.39
CA LYS A 174 -5.31 -35.46 -10.76
C LYS A 174 -6.03 -34.17 -10.38
N LEU A 175 -7.34 -34.08 -10.68
CA LEU A 175 -8.14 -32.89 -10.36
C LEU A 175 -8.29 -32.71 -8.84
N ARG A 176 -8.46 -33.80 -8.10
CA ARG A 176 -8.50 -33.80 -6.62
C ARG A 176 -7.18 -33.28 -6.03
N THR A 177 -6.05 -33.80 -6.53
CA THR A 177 -4.72 -33.34 -6.10
C THR A 177 -4.52 -31.86 -6.45
N SER A 178 -4.94 -31.43 -7.65
CA SER A 178 -4.88 -30.01 -8.04
C SER A 178 -5.74 -29.12 -7.15
N ARG A 179 -6.90 -29.61 -6.71
CA ARG A 179 -7.76 -28.91 -5.75
C ARG A 179 -7.10 -28.79 -4.38
N GLN A 180 -6.54 -29.86 -3.85
CA GLN A 180 -5.78 -29.84 -2.59
C GLN A 180 -4.61 -28.87 -2.68
N GLN A 181 -3.91 -28.81 -3.80
CA GLN A 181 -2.84 -27.85 -4.02
C GLN A 181 -3.34 -26.39 -3.95
N VAL A 182 -4.50 -26.08 -4.53
CA VAL A 182 -5.10 -24.73 -4.46
C VAL A 182 -5.54 -24.41 -3.02
N GLU A 183 -6.10 -25.38 -2.30
CA GLU A 183 -6.49 -25.23 -0.89
C GLU A 183 -5.26 -24.94 0.00
N VAL A 184 -4.17 -25.69 -0.18
CA VAL A 184 -2.90 -25.42 0.53
C VAL A 184 -2.33 -24.03 0.18
N GLN A 185 -2.36 -23.64 -1.10
CA GLN A 185 -1.92 -22.31 -1.50
C GLN A 185 -2.74 -21.20 -0.84
N ARG A 186 -4.06 -21.37 -0.72
CA ARG A 186 -4.94 -20.46 0.02
C ARG A 186 -4.56 -20.40 1.50
N ASP A 187 -4.32 -21.53 2.11
CA ASP A 187 -4.01 -21.61 3.55
C ASP A 187 -2.63 -20.98 3.86
N VAL A 188 -1.64 -21.17 2.99
CA VAL A 188 -0.34 -20.49 3.06
C VAL A 188 -0.50 -18.96 2.89
N PHE A 189 -1.34 -18.54 1.95
CA PHE A 189 -1.65 -17.12 1.76
C PHE A 189 -2.28 -16.51 3.03
N LEU A 190 -3.29 -17.16 3.61
CA LEU A 190 -3.95 -16.73 4.84
C LEU A 190 -2.98 -16.69 6.03
N PHE A 191 -2.12 -17.70 6.15
CA PHE A 191 -1.09 -17.73 7.20
C PHE A 191 -0.15 -16.55 7.09
N ASN A 192 0.42 -16.29 5.91
CA ASN A 192 1.34 -15.17 5.68
C ASN A 192 0.65 -13.80 5.91
N MET A 193 -0.59 -13.65 5.46
CA MET A 193 -1.38 -12.45 5.69
C MET A 193 -1.61 -12.20 7.18
N ASN A 194 -1.97 -13.23 7.94
CA ASN A 194 -2.21 -13.12 9.38
C ASN A 194 -0.91 -12.81 10.13
N LEU A 195 0.21 -13.40 9.72
CA LEU A 195 1.53 -13.10 10.30
C LEU A 195 1.91 -11.63 10.07
N GLN A 196 1.75 -11.15 8.84
CA GLN A 196 2.00 -9.75 8.48
C GLN A 196 1.07 -8.81 9.26
N ALA A 197 -0.23 -9.10 9.32
CA ALA A 197 -1.19 -8.31 10.09
C ALA A 197 -0.86 -8.25 11.59
N ALA A 198 -0.39 -9.35 12.18
CA ALA A 198 0.03 -9.39 13.56
C ALA A 198 1.27 -8.50 13.81
N GLN A 199 2.26 -8.54 12.92
CA GLN A 199 3.45 -7.69 12.97
C GLN A 199 3.07 -6.20 12.86
N GLU A 200 2.25 -5.83 11.87
CA GLU A 200 1.80 -4.46 11.65
C GLU A 200 1.00 -3.92 12.85
N ASN A 201 0.14 -4.75 13.46
CA ASN A 201 -0.55 -4.39 14.70
C ASN A 201 0.41 -4.14 15.87
N GLY A 202 1.45 -4.96 15.99
CA GLY A 202 2.51 -4.77 16.98
C GLY A 202 3.22 -3.42 16.80
N ASP A 203 3.56 -3.09 15.56
CA ASP A 203 4.20 -1.82 15.21
C ASP A 203 3.30 -0.61 15.48
N ILE A 204 2.01 -0.69 15.15
CA ILE A 204 1.02 0.36 15.47
C ILE A 204 0.95 0.58 16.98
N ALA A 205 0.88 -0.50 17.78
CA ALA A 205 0.82 -0.41 19.24
C ALA A 205 2.11 0.20 19.83
N ARG A 206 3.27 -0.20 19.30
CA ARG A 206 4.57 0.36 19.68
C ARG A 206 4.66 1.86 19.38
N LEU A 207 4.28 2.26 18.16
CA LEU A 207 4.34 3.66 17.72
C LEU A 207 3.40 4.55 18.55
N ARG A 208 2.19 4.09 18.91
CA ARG A 208 1.27 4.84 19.76
C ARG A 208 1.86 5.11 21.14
N LYS A 209 2.51 4.11 21.74
CA LYS A 209 3.19 4.29 23.04
C LYS A 209 4.36 5.27 22.92
N ALA A 210 5.18 5.11 21.88
CA ALA A 210 6.33 5.98 21.67
C ALA A 210 5.92 7.45 21.44
N ILE A 211 4.82 7.72 20.74
CA ILE A 211 4.30 9.09 20.53
C ILE A 211 3.88 9.71 21.87
N ALA A 212 3.23 8.95 22.78
CA ALA A 212 2.86 9.46 24.08
C ALA A 212 4.09 9.84 24.94
N ASP A 213 5.17 9.07 24.85
CA ASP A 213 6.44 9.39 25.49
C ASP A 213 7.11 10.60 24.83
N ASP A 214 7.07 10.71 23.50
CA ASP A 214 7.60 11.86 22.76
C ASP A 214 6.89 13.18 23.14
N ASP A 215 5.57 13.16 23.30
CA ASP A 215 4.81 14.34 23.74
C ASP A 215 5.36 14.87 25.08
N ARG A 216 5.69 13.94 25.99
CA ARG A 216 6.29 14.27 27.28
C ARG A 216 7.74 14.76 27.14
N ILE A 217 8.53 14.11 26.29
CA ILE A 217 9.92 14.51 26.03
C ILE A 217 9.97 15.92 25.46
N VAL A 218 9.13 16.23 24.46
CA VAL A 218 9.06 17.58 23.86
C VAL A 218 8.68 18.63 24.89
N ALA A 219 7.68 18.35 25.74
CA ALA A 219 7.28 19.27 26.80
C ALA A 219 8.42 19.55 27.79
N LEU A 220 9.15 18.51 28.23
CA LEU A 220 10.30 18.64 29.13
C LEU A 220 11.45 19.40 28.46
N ARG A 221 11.79 19.11 27.19
CA ARG A 221 12.85 19.81 26.45
C ARG A 221 12.51 21.29 26.25
N ARG A 222 11.24 21.62 25.98
CA ARG A 222 10.76 23.01 25.91
C ARG A 222 10.96 23.74 27.24
N SER A 223 10.57 23.15 28.36
CA SER A 223 10.76 23.74 29.69
C SER A 223 12.24 23.98 29.98
N VAL A 224 13.12 23.04 29.63
CA VAL A 224 14.58 23.18 29.82
C VAL A 224 15.13 24.33 28.96
N ARG A 225 14.69 24.46 27.70
CA ARG A 225 15.10 25.56 26.82
C ARG A 225 14.64 26.92 27.37
N GLU A 226 13.38 27.03 27.82
CA GLU A 226 12.85 28.27 28.41
C GLU A 226 13.62 28.67 29.67
N ALA A 227 14.00 27.72 30.51
CA ALA A 227 14.87 27.97 31.67
C ALA A 227 16.27 28.43 31.21
N ALA A 228 16.84 27.81 30.17
CA ALA A 228 18.12 28.22 29.60
C ALA A 228 18.07 29.64 29.03
N GLU A 229 17.00 30.03 28.31
CA GLU A 229 16.83 31.42 27.85
C GLU A 229 16.82 32.43 29.01
N SER A 230 16.18 32.07 30.14
CA SER A 230 16.20 32.92 31.31
C SER A 230 17.60 33.02 31.93
N LYS A 231 18.35 31.90 32.02
CA LYS A 231 19.73 31.88 32.52
C LYS A 231 20.68 32.69 31.64
N LEU A 232 20.55 32.61 30.32
CA LEU A 232 21.34 33.40 29.38
C LEU A 232 21.10 34.89 29.60
N ARG A 233 19.84 35.34 29.77
CA ARG A 233 19.51 36.75 30.04
C ARG A 233 20.15 37.27 31.32
N ASN A 234 20.39 36.40 32.27
CA ASN A 234 21.04 36.75 33.54
C ASN A 234 22.55 36.48 33.52
N GLY A 235 23.14 36.12 32.38
CA GLY A 235 24.58 35.87 32.25
C GLY A 235 25.10 34.62 32.98
N ILE A 236 24.22 33.66 33.31
CA ILE A 236 24.58 32.46 34.08
C ILE A 236 25.11 31.36 33.17
N ILE A 237 24.66 31.31 31.90
CA ILE A 237 25.12 30.36 30.87
C ILE A 237 25.53 31.10 29.61
N ASP A 238 26.31 30.46 28.77
CA ASP A 238 26.71 30.99 27.50
C ASP A 238 25.70 30.70 26.34
N THR A 239 25.97 31.30 25.19
CA THR A 239 25.12 31.12 24.00
C THR A 239 25.18 29.69 23.46
N HIS A 240 26.31 29.01 23.61
CA HIS A 240 26.46 27.60 23.15
C HIS A 240 25.57 26.65 23.93
N ASP A 241 25.49 26.84 25.27
CA ASP A 241 24.60 26.09 26.16
C ASP A 241 23.13 26.26 25.73
N LEU A 242 22.69 27.50 25.46
CA LEU A 242 21.34 27.77 24.96
C LEU A 242 21.11 27.09 23.61
N LEU A 243 22.04 27.20 22.66
CA LEU A 243 21.92 26.57 21.32
C LEU A 243 21.76 25.06 21.46
N SER A 244 22.52 24.42 22.34
CA SER A 244 22.34 22.97 22.63
C SER A 244 20.90 22.64 23.04
N LYS A 245 20.25 23.46 23.90
CA LYS A 245 18.87 23.22 24.34
C LYS A 245 17.84 23.48 23.25
N ILE A 246 18.08 24.45 22.38
CA ILE A 246 17.24 24.70 21.19
C ILE A 246 17.31 23.49 20.24
N THR A 247 18.51 23.00 19.97
CA THR A 247 18.72 21.83 19.11
C THR A 247 18.09 20.57 19.71
N ASP A 248 18.20 20.36 21.01
CA ASP A 248 17.58 19.25 21.74
C ASP A 248 16.04 19.25 21.59
N GLU A 249 15.39 20.43 21.78
CA GLU A 249 13.93 20.56 21.61
C GLU A 249 13.52 20.36 20.15
N SER A 250 14.25 20.94 19.18
CA SER A 250 13.99 20.81 17.76
C SER A 250 14.08 19.33 17.33
N THR A 251 15.12 18.62 17.75
CA THR A 251 15.32 17.21 17.45
C THR A 251 14.20 16.34 18.03
N ALA A 252 13.79 16.60 19.29
CA ALA A 252 12.68 15.88 19.91
C ALA A 252 11.34 16.14 19.17
N SER A 253 11.06 17.38 18.83
CA SER A 253 9.85 17.76 18.07
C SER A 253 9.81 17.09 16.70
N MET A 254 10.95 17.05 16.02
CA MET A 254 11.09 16.41 14.72
C MET A 254 10.91 14.90 14.80
N ALA A 255 11.48 14.24 15.81
CA ALA A 255 11.31 12.81 16.06
C ALA A 255 9.83 12.45 16.33
N ARG A 256 9.16 13.24 17.17
CA ARG A 256 7.72 13.08 17.43
C ARG A 256 6.87 13.17 16.18
N SER A 257 7.09 14.21 15.37
CA SER A 257 6.35 14.41 14.10
C SER A 257 6.62 13.28 13.09
N MET A 258 7.85 12.79 13.02
CA MET A 258 8.21 11.66 12.17
C MET A 258 7.46 10.39 12.58
N ARG A 259 7.40 10.07 13.89
CA ARG A 259 6.65 8.89 14.39
C ARG A 259 5.14 9.01 14.14
N GLU A 260 4.58 10.21 14.19
CA GLU A 260 3.16 10.41 13.83
C GLU A 260 2.87 10.02 12.37
N ILE A 261 3.76 10.40 11.46
CA ILE A 261 3.65 10.01 10.03
C ILE A 261 3.92 8.50 9.85
N GLU A 262 4.87 7.94 10.59
CA GLU A 262 5.13 6.49 10.58
C GLU A 262 3.90 5.70 11.07
N LEU A 263 3.22 6.18 12.12
CA LEU A 263 1.97 5.59 12.60
C LEU A 263 0.88 5.61 11.52
N LEU A 264 0.71 6.75 10.85
CA LEU A 264 -0.25 6.83 9.73
C LEU A 264 0.10 5.82 8.64
N LYS A 265 1.37 5.74 8.25
CA LYS A 265 1.85 4.77 7.27
C LYS A 265 1.53 3.33 7.70
N ALA A 266 1.89 2.95 8.94
CA ALA A 266 1.65 1.61 9.47
C ALA A 266 0.15 1.24 9.51
N ILE A 267 -0.73 2.20 9.85
CA ILE A 267 -2.19 1.99 9.82
C ILE A 267 -2.68 1.72 8.38
N TYR A 268 -2.14 2.43 7.38
CA TYR A 268 -2.53 2.23 5.98
C TYR A 268 -1.94 0.95 5.38
N GLU A 269 -0.74 0.54 5.79
CA GLU A 269 -0.16 -0.77 5.45
C GLU A 269 -1.05 -1.89 6.01
N TYR A 270 -1.45 -1.79 7.27
CA TYR A 270 -2.39 -2.73 7.88
C TYR A 270 -3.75 -2.77 7.15
N LYS A 271 -4.33 -1.60 6.81
CA LYS A 271 -5.55 -1.53 5.98
C LYS A 271 -5.37 -2.24 4.64
N HIS A 272 -4.23 -2.07 4.00
CA HIS A 272 -3.91 -2.74 2.75
C HIS A 272 -3.79 -4.25 2.94
N THR A 273 -3.13 -4.71 4.01
CA THR A 273 -2.95 -6.13 4.32
C THR A 273 -4.27 -6.86 4.53
N ILE A 274 -5.26 -6.24 5.19
CA ILE A 274 -6.59 -6.83 5.40
C ILE A 274 -7.61 -6.43 4.33
N ASN A 275 -7.25 -5.52 3.42
CA ASN A 275 -8.09 -4.96 2.35
C ASN A 275 -9.40 -4.34 2.88
N ARG A 276 -9.28 -3.40 3.82
CA ARG A 276 -10.39 -2.62 4.41
C ARG A 276 -10.10 -1.12 4.43
#